data_2218eece3eba4d65dd7f65aa6002b899
#
_entry.id   2218eece3eba4d65dd7f65aa6002b899
#
_cell.length_a   1.000
_cell.length_b   1.000
_cell.length_c   1.000
_cell.angle_alpha   90.00
_cell.angle_beta   90.00
_cell.angle_gamma   90.00
#
_symmetry.space_group_name_H-M   'P 1'
#
loop_
_entity.id
_entity.type
_entity.pdbx_description
1 polymer ?
#
loop_
_entity_poly.entity_id
_entity_poly.type
_entity_poly.pdbx_seq_one_letter_code
_entity_poly.pdbx_strand_id
1 'polypeptide(L)'
;MKKTLKILGLTLAVLLGLLIAAAIILPLVFDPNQYKGEIIRLVKEQTGRDLKIEKKIGWSFFPRLGVEAGGLELSNAPGFGKEPFASIDAAGVHVEFLPLLSGKITVDTVYLHGLNLNLAKNAAGKNNWEDIAAKEAGATKPEPEKKEAGKPSLEGLSVGRLDIRRANINWRDASAGSTLAVRNLELSTGKFVSGEPLDLRLGFELARDKAAPIKAALQSRLTASPDALKLAKLDLKVDDSRLTGSMEIRNFASPAVRFDLALDRIDVDRYLTAEKTTGKPAAGGAKSAPAAVAGQPVELPLSTLRSLDVNGKFRIQEMKALGLRSQDARIQLNAKNGLIAFGPNQAKLYGGGYRGETVLDVRGKTPQ
;
A
#
# COMPACT_ATOMS: atom_id res chain seq x y z
N MET A 1 30.02 -40.28 -6.82
CA MET A 1 29.43 -39.48 -7.90
C MET A 1 28.38 -40.21 -8.75
N LYS A 2 28.62 -41.40 -9.35
CA LYS A 2 27.59 -42.07 -10.18
C LYS A 2 26.33 -42.54 -9.43
N LYS A 3 26.42 -42.92 -8.14
CA LYS A 3 25.27 -43.31 -7.30
C LYS A 3 24.42 -42.12 -6.91
N THR A 4 25.02 -41.00 -6.55
CA THR A 4 24.30 -39.75 -6.21
C THR A 4 23.56 -39.15 -7.41
N LEU A 5 24.16 -39.24 -8.62
CA LEU A 5 23.51 -38.78 -9.85
C LEU A 5 22.32 -39.68 -10.24
N LYS A 6 22.39 -41.01 -10.02
CA LYS A 6 21.27 -41.91 -10.23
C LYS A 6 20.12 -41.70 -9.25
N ILE A 7 20.43 -41.45 -7.96
CA ILE A 7 19.42 -41.15 -6.95
C ILE A 7 18.74 -39.81 -7.29
N LEU A 8 19.51 -38.76 -7.63
CA LEU A 8 18.98 -37.46 -8.03
C LEU A 8 18.07 -37.56 -9.26
N GLY A 9 18.48 -38.33 -10.29
CA GLY A 9 17.69 -38.59 -11.49
C GLY A 9 16.39 -39.36 -11.19
N LEU A 10 16.45 -40.39 -10.33
CA LEU A 10 15.26 -41.12 -9.89
C LEU A 10 14.30 -40.26 -9.09
N THR A 11 14.80 -39.46 -8.16
CA THR A 11 13.98 -38.50 -7.39
C THR A 11 13.28 -37.50 -8.30
N LEU A 12 14.01 -36.94 -9.26
CA LEU A 12 13.45 -36.01 -10.25
C LEU A 12 12.38 -36.68 -11.12
N ALA A 13 12.60 -37.92 -11.57
CA ALA A 13 11.64 -38.68 -12.36
C ALA A 13 10.36 -39.01 -11.57
N VAL A 14 10.48 -39.36 -10.27
CA VAL A 14 9.33 -39.60 -9.38
C VAL A 14 8.56 -38.30 -9.16
N LEU A 15 9.25 -37.19 -8.91
CA LEU A 15 8.64 -35.88 -8.73
C LEU A 15 7.89 -35.41 -9.98
N LEU A 16 8.48 -35.62 -11.14
CA LEU A 16 7.86 -35.33 -12.44
C LEU A 16 6.65 -36.23 -12.69
N GLY A 17 6.75 -37.51 -12.37
CA GLY A 17 5.63 -38.46 -12.46
C GLY A 17 4.46 -38.07 -11.55
N LEU A 18 4.73 -37.67 -10.32
CA LEU A 18 3.71 -37.17 -9.38
C LEU A 18 3.06 -35.87 -9.86
N LEU A 19 3.84 -34.95 -10.45
CA LEU A 19 3.33 -33.71 -11.05
C LEU A 19 2.39 -34.01 -12.24
N ILE A 20 2.79 -34.92 -13.12
CA ILE A 20 1.97 -35.35 -14.25
C ILE A 20 0.69 -36.05 -13.78
N ALA A 21 0.80 -36.93 -12.78
CA ALA A 21 -0.36 -37.57 -12.19
C ALA A 21 -1.32 -36.58 -11.56
N ALA A 22 -0.83 -35.62 -10.79
CA ALA A 22 -1.64 -34.53 -10.22
C ALA A 22 -2.30 -33.68 -11.31
N ALA A 23 -1.56 -33.32 -12.38
CA ALA A 23 -2.09 -32.53 -13.49
C ALA A 23 -3.22 -33.26 -14.26
N ILE A 24 -3.25 -34.59 -14.23
CA ILE A 24 -4.32 -35.39 -14.84
C ILE A 24 -5.47 -35.64 -13.85
N ILE A 25 -5.16 -35.99 -12.62
CA ILE A 25 -6.17 -36.42 -11.63
C ILE A 25 -6.95 -35.24 -11.05
N LEU A 26 -6.28 -34.13 -10.71
CA LEU A 26 -6.94 -32.99 -10.08
C LEU A 26 -8.08 -32.40 -10.93
N PRO A 27 -7.92 -32.15 -12.26
CA PRO A 27 -9.02 -31.67 -13.08
C PRO A 27 -10.16 -32.68 -13.28
N LEU A 28 -9.87 -33.98 -13.17
CA LEU A 28 -10.87 -35.02 -13.28
C LEU A 28 -11.73 -35.18 -12.03
N VAL A 29 -11.12 -34.90 -10.85
CA VAL A 29 -11.79 -35.06 -9.55
C VAL A 29 -12.44 -33.75 -9.08
N PHE A 30 -11.82 -32.61 -9.43
CA PHE A 30 -12.26 -31.29 -8.97
C PHE A 30 -12.25 -30.28 -10.13
N ASP A 31 -13.43 -29.90 -10.60
CA ASP A 31 -13.60 -28.79 -11.55
C ASP A 31 -13.91 -27.48 -10.79
N PRO A 32 -12.96 -26.52 -10.73
CA PRO A 32 -13.20 -25.25 -10.07
C PRO A 32 -14.32 -24.41 -10.72
N ASN A 33 -14.66 -24.69 -11.99
CA ASN A 33 -15.73 -23.99 -12.70
C ASN A 33 -17.12 -24.23 -12.11
N GLN A 34 -17.36 -25.36 -11.44
CA GLN A 34 -18.65 -25.63 -10.80
C GLN A 34 -19.00 -24.59 -9.72
N TYR A 35 -17.99 -23.94 -9.12
CA TYR A 35 -18.18 -22.89 -8.12
C TYR A 35 -18.38 -21.50 -8.72
N LYS A 36 -18.26 -21.33 -10.05
CA LYS A 36 -18.39 -20.03 -10.71
C LYS A 36 -19.74 -19.36 -10.40
N GLY A 37 -20.84 -20.10 -10.47
CA GLY A 37 -22.17 -19.60 -10.17
C GLY A 37 -22.32 -19.17 -8.70
N GLU A 38 -21.75 -19.94 -7.77
CA GLU A 38 -21.79 -19.62 -6.35
C GLU A 38 -20.94 -18.38 -6.02
N ILE A 39 -19.76 -18.25 -6.61
CA ILE A 39 -18.92 -17.05 -6.47
C ILE A 39 -19.69 -15.81 -6.93
N ILE A 40 -20.32 -15.86 -8.10
CA ILE A 40 -21.11 -14.74 -8.64
C ILE A 40 -22.25 -14.38 -7.68
N ARG A 41 -22.97 -15.39 -7.16
CA ARG A 41 -24.06 -15.20 -6.19
C ARG A 41 -23.56 -14.54 -4.90
N LEU A 42 -22.49 -15.07 -4.32
CA LEU A 42 -21.92 -14.54 -3.08
C LEU A 42 -21.46 -13.08 -3.24
N VAL A 43 -20.80 -12.75 -4.35
CA VAL A 43 -20.40 -11.37 -4.64
C VAL A 43 -21.62 -10.47 -4.76
N LYS A 44 -22.69 -10.93 -5.45
CA LYS A 44 -23.93 -10.17 -5.56
C LYS A 44 -24.60 -9.94 -4.20
N GLU A 45 -24.62 -10.95 -3.35
CA GLU A 45 -25.20 -10.88 -1.99
C GLU A 45 -24.39 -9.93 -1.09
N GLN A 46 -23.07 -10.03 -1.14
CA GLN A 46 -22.18 -9.23 -0.28
C GLN A 46 -22.06 -7.77 -0.75
N THR A 47 -21.95 -7.54 -2.05
CA THR A 47 -21.70 -6.19 -2.59
C THR A 47 -22.92 -5.53 -3.21
N GLY A 48 -23.95 -6.29 -3.56
CA GLY A 48 -25.09 -5.81 -4.35
C GLY A 48 -24.80 -5.66 -5.83
N ARG A 49 -23.59 -6.04 -6.31
CA ARG A 49 -23.11 -5.80 -7.68
C ARG A 49 -22.99 -7.09 -8.47
N ASP A 50 -23.06 -6.96 -9.78
CA ASP A 50 -22.92 -8.08 -10.68
C ASP A 50 -21.45 -8.35 -10.97
N LEU A 51 -21.01 -9.57 -10.67
CA LEU A 51 -19.70 -10.09 -11.06
C LEU A 51 -19.85 -10.86 -12.37
N LYS A 52 -19.08 -10.47 -13.38
CA LYS A 52 -18.90 -11.22 -14.60
C LYS A 52 -17.55 -11.92 -14.57
N ILE A 53 -17.52 -13.21 -14.89
CA ILE A 53 -16.29 -14.00 -15.05
C ILE A 53 -16.29 -14.47 -16.50
N GLU A 54 -15.43 -13.90 -17.34
CA GLU A 54 -15.43 -14.20 -18.78
C GLU A 54 -14.81 -15.57 -19.08
N LYS A 55 -13.63 -15.79 -18.52
CA LYS A 55 -12.89 -17.03 -18.76
C LYS A 55 -13.35 -18.13 -17.80
N LYS A 56 -13.04 -19.37 -18.15
CA LYS A 56 -13.23 -20.50 -17.21
C LYS A 56 -12.26 -20.35 -16.03
N ILE A 57 -12.73 -20.69 -14.84
CA ILE A 57 -11.84 -20.90 -13.70
C ILE A 57 -11.10 -22.18 -13.96
N GLY A 58 -9.77 -22.14 -13.98
CA GLY A 58 -8.94 -23.26 -14.40
C GLY A 58 -7.83 -23.56 -13.41
N TRP A 59 -7.25 -24.75 -13.58
CA TRP A 59 -6.03 -25.14 -12.90
C TRP A 59 -4.80 -24.52 -13.57
N SER A 60 -3.89 -24.03 -12.76
CA SER A 60 -2.52 -23.68 -13.16
C SER A 60 -1.56 -24.75 -12.62
N PHE A 61 -0.75 -25.36 -13.49
CA PHE A 61 0.18 -26.40 -13.08
C PHE A 61 1.65 -25.98 -13.18
N PHE A 62 1.94 -25.01 -14.02
CA PHE A 62 3.29 -24.52 -14.23
C PHE A 62 3.31 -22.98 -14.25
N PRO A 63 4.31 -22.36 -13.59
CA PRO A 63 5.40 -22.95 -12.79
C PRO A 63 4.97 -23.43 -11.40
N ARG A 64 3.72 -23.21 -11.00
CA ARG A 64 3.17 -23.56 -9.68
C ARG A 64 1.76 -24.10 -9.79
N LEU A 65 1.43 -25.04 -8.91
CA LEU A 65 0.07 -25.57 -8.80
C LEU A 65 -0.86 -24.50 -8.20
N GLY A 66 -2.01 -24.30 -8.82
CA GLY A 66 -2.97 -23.31 -8.34
C GLY A 66 -4.28 -23.29 -9.11
N VAL A 67 -5.10 -22.30 -8.78
CA VAL A 67 -6.36 -22.01 -9.47
C VAL A 67 -6.32 -20.56 -9.94
N GLU A 68 -6.74 -20.33 -11.18
CA GLU A 68 -6.78 -19.02 -11.81
C GLU A 68 -8.17 -18.72 -12.37
N ALA A 69 -8.65 -17.51 -12.14
CA ALA A 69 -9.82 -16.92 -12.80
C ALA A 69 -9.38 -15.69 -13.61
N GLY A 70 -9.89 -15.56 -14.83
CA GLY A 70 -9.54 -14.44 -15.70
C GLY A 70 -10.74 -13.72 -16.29
N GLY A 71 -10.53 -12.45 -16.68
CA GLY A 71 -11.58 -11.62 -17.22
C GLY A 71 -12.69 -11.38 -16.21
N LEU A 72 -12.32 -10.89 -15.01
CA LEU A 72 -13.29 -10.56 -13.96
C LEU A 72 -13.72 -9.10 -14.12
N GLU A 73 -15.03 -8.86 -14.10
CA GLU A 73 -15.59 -7.51 -14.10
C GLU A 73 -16.65 -7.38 -13.00
N LEU A 74 -16.51 -6.37 -12.14
CA LEU A 74 -17.50 -6.00 -11.13
C LEU A 74 -18.23 -4.74 -11.60
N SER A 75 -19.57 -4.81 -11.67
CA SER A 75 -20.37 -3.67 -12.09
C SER A 75 -20.23 -2.47 -11.15
N ASN A 76 -20.43 -1.25 -11.68
CA ASN A 76 -20.42 -0.04 -10.88
C ASN A 76 -21.69 0.10 -10.04
N ALA A 77 -21.65 1.02 -9.06
CA ALA A 77 -22.84 1.40 -8.30
C ALA A 77 -23.88 2.07 -9.22
N PRO A 78 -25.18 1.94 -8.92
CA PRO A 78 -26.21 2.66 -9.65
C PRO A 78 -25.96 4.18 -9.68
N GLY A 79 -26.07 4.78 -10.86
CA GLY A 79 -25.84 6.23 -11.06
C GLY A 79 -24.40 6.64 -11.36
N PHE A 80 -23.45 5.68 -11.48
CA PHE A 80 -22.03 5.97 -11.78
C PHE A 80 -21.59 5.57 -13.21
N GLY A 81 -22.55 5.35 -14.10
CA GLY A 81 -22.26 5.02 -15.50
C GLY A 81 -22.14 3.52 -15.77
N LYS A 82 -21.70 3.20 -17.02
CA LYS A 82 -21.61 1.82 -17.50
C LYS A 82 -20.21 1.21 -17.35
N GLU A 83 -19.18 2.03 -17.07
CA GLU A 83 -17.82 1.53 -16.83
C GLU A 83 -17.82 0.62 -15.58
N PRO A 84 -17.16 -0.52 -15.62
CA PRO A 84 -17.08 -1.41 -14.45
C PRO A 84 -16.40 -0.68 -13.28
N PHE A 85 -16.83 -0.97 -12.06
CA PHE A 85 -16.15 -0.52 -10.84
C PHE A 85 -14.74 -1.08 -10.78
N ALA A 86 -14.61 -2.37 -11.08
CA ALA A 86 -13.31 -3.03 -11.14
C ALA A 86 -13.29 -4.05 -12.27
N SER A 87 -12.15 -4.15 -12.95
CA SER A 87 -11.85 -5.25 -13.86
C SER A 87 -10.48 -5.84 -13.54
N ILE A 88 -10.31 -7.14 -13.77
CA ILE A 88 -9.09 -7.89 -13.47
C ILE A 88 -8.80 -8.84 -14.63
N ASP A 89 -7.60 -8.78 -15.21
CA ASP A 89 -7.18 -9.67 -16.29
C ASP A 89 -7.05 -11.11 -15.81
N ALA A 90 -6.38 -11.30 -14.66
CA ALA A 90 -6.19 -12.60 -14.02
C ALA A 90 -6.02 -12.44 -12.51
N ALA A 91 -6.66 -13.31 -11.75
CA ALA A 91 -6.48 -13.45 -10.32
C ALA A 91 -6.39 -14.93 -9.97
N GLY A 92 -5.56 -15.28 -9.01
CA GLY A 92 -5.43 -16.68 -8.65
C GLY A 92 -4.64 -16.91 -7.36
N VAL A 93 -4.62 -18.18 -7.00
CA VAL A 93 -3.97 -18.67 -5.81
C VAL A 93 -3.09 -19.85 -6.18
N HIS A 94 -1.82 -19.79 -5.83
CA HIS A 94 -0.93 -20.94 -5.90
C HIS A 94 -0.80 -21.60 -4.53
N VAL A 95 -0.70 -22.90 -4.50
CA VAL A 95 -0.54 -23.70 -3.28
C VAL A 95 0.79 -24.45 -3.27
N GLU A 96 1.28 -24.73 -2.06
CA GLU A 96 2.47 -25.56 -1.89
C GLU A 96 2.15 -27.04 -2.20
N PHE A 97 2.91 -27.65 -3.10
CA PHE A 97 2.65 -29.01 -3.57
C PHE A 97 2.87 -30.08 -2.48
N LEU A 98 3.96 -29.98 -1.72
CA LEU A 98 4.31 -31.00 -0.71
C LEU A 98 3.29 -31.12 0.43
N PRO A 99 2.78 -30.01 1.05
CA PRO A 99 1.71 -30.08 2.03
C PRO A 99 0.42 -30.70 1.47
N LEU A 100 0.13 -30.43 0.18
CA LEU A 100 -1.07 -30.97 -0.47
C LEU A 100 -1.08 -32.51 -0.53
N LEU A 101 0.08 -33.15 -0.69
CA LEU A 101 0.20 -34.60 -0.65
C LEU A 101 -0.22 -35.21 0.71
N SER A 102 -0.14 -34.43 1.78
CA SER A 102 -0.60 -34.81 3.13
C SER A 102 -2.00 -34.27 3.47
N GLY A 103 -2.74 -33.81 2.46
CA GLY A 103 -4.12 -33.25 2.63
C GLY A 103 -4.14 -31.86 3.24
N LYS A 104 -3.00 -31.15 3.35
CA LYS A 104 -2.93 -29.78 3.87
C LYS A 104 -2.86 -28.78 2.73
N ILE A 105 -3.80 -27.83 2.70
CA ILE A 105 -3.78 -26.72 1.74
C ILE A 105 -2.98 -25.58 2.35
N THR A 106 -1.80 -25.29 1.79
CA THR A 106 -0.96 -24.16 2.17
C THR A 106 -0.86 -23.22 0.98
N VAL A 107 -1.32 -21.98 1.16
CA VAL A 107 -1.25 -20.95 0.12
C VAL A 107 0.20 -20.46 -0.01
N ASP A 108 0.81 -20.62 -1.19
CA ASP A 108 2.14 -20.09 -1.49
C ASP A 108 2.06 -18.64 -1.98
N THR A 109 1.17 -18.35 -2.93
CA THR A 109 1.07 -17.02 -3.54
C THR A 109 -0.37 -16.70 -3.87
N VAL A 110 -0.81 -15.50 -3.51
CA VAL A 110 -2.01 -14.87 -4.06
C VAL A 110 -1.55 -13.84 -5.08
N TYR A 111 -2.10 -13.88 -6.29
CA TYR A 111 -1.74 -12.92 -7.33
C TYR A 111 -2.96 -12.25 -7.95
N LEU A 112 -2.73 -11.02 -8.42
CA LEU A 112 -3.73 -10.18 -9.07
C LEU A 112 -3.05 -9.36 -10.16
N HIS A 113 -3.37 -9.65 -11.42
CA HIS A 113 -2.75 -9.03 -12.58
C HIS A 113 -3.78 -8.23 -13.38
N GLY A 114 -3.39 -7.02 -13.81
CA GLY A 114 -4.21 -6.18 -14.65
C GLY A 114 -5.48 -5.68 -13.96
N LEU A 115 -5.42 -5.41 -12.64
CA LEU A 115 -6.51 -4.71 -11.96
C LEU A 115 -6.68 -3.31 -12.56
N ASN A 116 -7.91 -2.96 -12.92
CA ASN A 116 -8.31 -1.59 -13.23
C ASN A 116 -9.49 -1.23 -12.32
N LEU A 117 -9.26 -0.36 -11.34
CA LEU A 117 -10.23 0.06 -10.33
C LEU A 117 -10.68 1.49 -10.61
N ASN A 118 -11.98 1.71 -10.83
CA ASN A 118 -12.58 3.00 -11.13
C ASN A 118 -13.34 3.55 -9.92
N LEU A 119 -12.68 4.36 -9.13
CA LEU A 119 -13.25 5.08 -8.00
C LEU A 119 -13.82 6.41 -8.48
N ALA A 120 -15.03 6.74 -8.05
CA ALA A 120 -15.68 7.99 -8.47
C ALA A 120 -16.50 8.60 -7.33
N LYS A 121 -16.48 9.93 -7.29
CA LYS A 121 -17.40 10.75 -6.50
C LYS A 121 -18.27 11.56 -7.45
N ASN A 122 -19.58 11.47 -7.32
CA ASN A 122 -20.51 12.20 -8.17
C ASN A 122 -20.68 13.66 -7.73
N ALA A 123 -21.40 14.45 -8.53
CA ALA A 123 -21.66 15.87 -8.25
C ALA A 123 -22.44 16.10 -6.93
N ALA A 124 -23.21 15.10 -6.46
CA ALA A 124 -23.91 15.14 -5.18
C ALA A 124 -23.01 14.76 -3.98
N GLY A 125 -21.71 14.52 -4.20
CA GLY A 125 -20.76 14.19 -3.16
C GLY A 125 -20.73 12.71 -2.75
N LYS A 126 -21.54 11.84 -3.38
CA LYS A 126 -21.61 10.40 -3.07
C LYS A 126 -20.48 9.64 -3.78
N ASN A 127 -19.87 8.67 -3.09
CA ASN A 127 -18.83 7.83 -3.66
C ASN A 127 -19.41 6.51 -4.19
N ASN A 128 -18.80 5.96 -5.23
CA ASN A 128 -19.26 4.72 -5.86
C ASN A 128 -18.89 3.44 -5.12
N TRP A 129 -18.35 3.51 -3.91
CA TRP A 129 -18.05 2.36 -3.03
C TRP A 129 -18.75 2.41 -1.67
N GLU A 130 -19.57 3.45 -1.40
CA GLU A 130 -20.23 3.60 -0.10
C GLU A 130 -21.21 2.46 0.23
N ASP A 131 -21.85 1.90 -0.79
CA ASP A 131 -22.75 0.76 -0.67
C ASP A 131 -22.02 -0.52 -0.21
N ILE A 132 -20.79 -0.73 -0.63
CA ILE A 132 -19.95 -1.85 -0.20
C ILE A 132 -19.54 -1.66 1.27
N ALA A 133 -19.01 -0.49 1.61
CA ALA A 133 -18.56 -0.18 2.96
C ALA A 133 -19.70 -0.18 3.99
N ALA A 134 -20.91 0.27 3.61
CA ALA A 134 -22.06 0.28 4.49
C ALA A 134 -22.55 -1.13 4.84
N LYS A 135 -22.45 -2.09 3.92
CA LYS A 135 -22.78 -3.49 4.19
C LYS A 135 -21.77 -4.16 5.13
N GLU A 136 -20.48 -3.86 5.02
CA GLU A 136 -19.47 -4.36 5.96
C GLU A 136 -19.67 -3.81 7.37
N ALA A 137 -20.04 -2.53 7.50
CA ALA A 137 -20.31 -1.90 8.79
C ALA A 137 -21.60 -2.44 9.49
N GLY A 138 -22.56 -2.95 8.69
CA GLY A 138 -23.81 -3.55 9.19
C GLY A 138 -23.74 -5.06 9.40
N ALA A 139 -22.70 -5.72 8.93
CA ALA A 139 -22.50 -7.14 9.18
C ALA A 139 -22.04 -7.33 10.63
N THR A 140 -22.97 -7.68 11.51
CA THR A 140 -22.67 -8.29 12.80
C THR A 140 -21.63 -9.38 12.59
N LYS A 141 -20.55 -9.36 13.41
CA LYS A 141 -19.57 -10.45 13.44
C LYS A 141 -20.30 -11.79 13.32
N PRO A 142 -19.90 -12.68 12.39
CA PRO A 142 -20.50 -13.99 12.33
C PRO A 142 -20.34 -14.64 13.71
N GLU A 143 -21.46 -15.01 14.31
CA GLU A 143 -21.46 -15.92 15.46
C GLU A 143 -20.65 -17.17 15.04
N PRO A 144 -19.83 -17.77 15.90
CA PRO A 144 -19.06 -18.95 15.56
C PRO A 144 -20.03 -20.08 15.18
N GLU A 145 -20.24 -20.26 13.88
CA GLU A 145 -21.02 -21.37 13.35
C GLU A 145 -20.43 -22.68 13.87
N LYS A 146 -21.32 -23.53 14.42
CA LYS A 146 -21.01 -24.91 14.80
C LYS A 146 -20.33 -25.59 13.61
N LYS A 147 -19.12 -26.09 13.82
CA LYS A 147 -18.31 -26.81 12.84
C LYS A 147 -19.13 -27.95 12.22
N GLU A 148 -19.65 -27.74 11.01
CA GLU A 148 -20.06 -28.85 10.15
C GLU A 148 -18.79 -29.53 9.62
N ALA A 149 -18.62 -30.79 9.96
CA ALA A 149 -17.51 -31.59 9.47
C ALA A 149 -17.63 -31.73 7.94
N GLY A 150 -16.70 -31.10 7.20
CA GLY A 150 -16.60 -31.24 5.74
C GLY A 150 -16.39 -29.97 4.94
N LYS A 151 -16.57 -28.77 5.52
CA LYS A 151 -16.22 -27.51 4.84
C LYS A 151 -14.77 -27.12 5.16
N PRO A 152 -13.92 -26.78 4.16
CA PRO A 152 -12.59 -26.29 4.43
C PRO A 152 -12.67 -25.00 5.24
N SER A 153 -12.22 -25.04 6.48
CA SER A 153 -12.09 -23.86 7.34
C SER A 153 -10.97 -22.96 6.79
N LEU A 154 -11.26 -21.69 6.60
CA LEU A 154 -10.25 -20.66 6.26
C LEU A 154 -9.38 -20.27 7.48
N GLU A 155 -9.69 -20.81 8.66
CA GLU A 155 -8.86 -20.64 9.86
C GLU A 155 -7.51 -21.33 9.67
N GLY A 156 -6.43 -20.54 9.59
CA GLY A 156 -5.06 -21.04 9.37
C GLY A 156 -4.52 -20.84 7.97
N LEU A 157 -5.25 -20.17 7.06
CA LEU A 157 -4.70 -19.74 5.78
C LEU A 157 -3.57 -18.73 6.03
N SER A 158 -2.34 -19.21 6.08
CA SER A 158 -1.18 -18.33 5.97
C SER A 158 -1.06 -17.88 4.51
N VAL A 159 -1.29 -16.61 4.23
CA VAL A 159 -0.99 -16.03 2.91
C VAL A 159 0.53 -16.05 2.74
N GLY A 160 1.03 -16.85 1.79
CA GLY A 160 2.45 -16.94 1.53
C GLY A 160 2.99 -15.62 1.01
N ARG A 161 2.76 -15.33 -0.26
CA ARG A 161 3.23 -14.13 -0.97
C ARG A 161 2.06 -13.40 -1.58
N LEU A 162 2.22 -12.09 -1.76
CA LEU A 162 1.31 -11.28 -2.56
C LEU A 162 2.05 -10.79 -3.81
N ASP A 163 1.42 -10.94 -4.98
CA ASP A 163 1.96 -10.50 -6.27
C ASP A 163 0.87 -9.74 -7.05
N ILE A 164 0.98 -8.42 -7.08
CA ILE A 164 0.10 -7.54 -7.86
C ILE A 164 0.91 -6.94 -8.98
N ARG A 165 0.40 -7.05 -10.23
CA ARG A 165 1.09 -6.50 -11.41
C ARG A 165 0.15 -5.72 -12.29
N ARG A 166 0.65 -4.62 -12.87
CA ARG A 166 -0.06 -3.77 -13.82
C ARG A 166 -1.42 -3.33 -13.30
N ALA A 167 -1.50 -3.02 -12.00
CA ALA A 167 -2.72 -2.49 -11.43
C ALA A 167 -2.84 -0.98 -11.69
N ASN A 168 -4.06 -0.54 -12.00
CA ASN A 168 -4.39 0.87 -12.18
C ASN A 168 -5.57 1.22 -11.26
N ILE A 169 -5.47 2.37 -10.59
CA ILE A 169 -6.54 2.90 -9.75
C ILE A 169 -6.85 4.30 -10.26
N ASN A 170 -8.04 4.50 -10.78
CA ASN A 170 -8.51 5.78 -11.27
C ASN A 170 -9.45 6.39 -10.23
N TRP A 171 -9.22 7.64 -9.87
CA TRP A 171 -10.08 8.43 -9.02
C TRP A 171 -10.60 9.63 -9.80
N ARG A 172 -11.92 9.82 -9.80
CA ARG A 172 -12.60 10.99 -10.42
C ARG A 172 -13.52 11.64 -9.41
N ASP A 173 -13.29 12.90 -9.09
CA ASP A 173 -14.19 13.72 -8.27
C ASP A 173 -14.94 14.69 -9.19
N ALA A 174 -16.21 14.39 -9.48
CA ALA A 174 -17.04 15.25 -10.31
C ALA A 174 -17.44 16.55 -9.60
N SER A 175 -17.43 16.58 -8.26
CA SER A 175 -17.75 17.77 -7.48
C SER A 175 -16.62 18.81 -7.50
N ALA A 176 -15.36 18.33 -7.50
CA ALA A 176 -14.17 19.17 -7.55
C ALA A 176 -13.60 19.32 -8.98
N GLY A 177 -14.08 18.55 -9.95
CA GLY A 177 -13.55 18.51 -11.31
C GLY A 177 -12.11 17.99 -11.38
N SER A 178 -11.68 17.16 -10.42
CA SER A 178 -10.31 16.67 -10.32
C SER A 178 -10.21 15.18 -10.62
N THR A 179 -9.05 14.76 -11.14
CA THR A 179 -8.71 13.37 -11.42
C THR A 179 -7.35 13.00 -10.80
N LEU A 180 -7.27 11.78 -10.31
CA LEU A 180 -6.06 11.18 -9.81
C LEU A 180 -5.97 9.75 -10.33
N ALA A 181 -4.80 9.32 -10.79
CA ALA A 181 -4.62 7.94 -11.19
C ALA A 181 -3.30 7.38 -10.66
N VAL A 182 -3.37 6.23 -10.04
CA VAL A 182 -2.21 5.37 -9.80
C VAL A 182 -2.12 4.41 -10.99
N ARG A 183 -1.00 4.42 -11.69
CA ARG A 183 -0.76 3.58 -12.87
C ARG A 183 0.40 2.63 -12.65
N ASN A 184 0.32 1.47 -13.31
CA ASN A 184 1.37 0.46 -13.28
C ASN A 184 1.80 0.10 -11.84
N LEU A 185 0.81 -0.04 -10.94
CA LEU A 185 1.09 -0.47 -9.57
C LEU A 185 1.59 -1.92 -9.60
N GLU A 186 2.81 -2.09 -9.11
CA GLU A 186 3.49 -3.36 -8.91
C GLU A 186 3.72 -3.53 -7.41
N LEU A 187 3.25 -4.62 -6.84
CA LEU A 187 3.49 -4.97 -5.43
C LEU A 187 3.92 -6.43 -5.36
N SER A 188 5.06 -6.70 -4.77
CA SER A 188 5.47 -8.06 -4.45
C SER A 188 6.00 -8.17 -3.04
N THR A 189 5.62 -9.25 -2.36
CA THR A 189 6.11 -9.56 -1.01
C THR A 189 6.82 -10.91 -0.99
N GLY A 190 7.71 -11.10 -0.01
CA GLY A 190 8.13 -12.43 0.44
C GLY A 190 7.00 -13.16 1.16
N LYS A 191 7.29 -14.39 1.64
CA LYS A 191 6.35 -15.16 2.47
C LYS A 191 6.11 -14.41 3.79
N PHE A 192 4.84 -14.23 4.14
CA PHE A 192 4.47 -13.60 5.39
C PHE A 192 4.51 -14.63 6.54
N VAL A 193 5.35 -14.34 7.52
CA VAL A 193 5.37 -15.04 8.81
C VAL A 193 5.44 -13.95 9.88
N SER A 194 4.51 -13.99 10.83
CA SER A 194 4.44 -12.95 11.87
C SER A 194 5.75 -12.85 12.65
N GLY A 195 6.29 -11.64 12.76
CA GLY A 195 7.56 -11.36 13.44
C GLY A 195 8.82 -11.66 12.62
N GLU A 196 8.70 -12.30 11.45
CA GLU A 196 9.84 -12.55 10.56
C GLU A 196 9.96 -11.49 9.44
N PRO A 197 11.19 -11.17 9.02
CA PRO A 197 11.39 -10.20 7.94
C PRO A 197 11.08 -10.81 6.57
N LEU A 198 10.33 -10.09 5.75
CA LEU A 198 10.06 -10.40 4.36
C LEU A 198 10.52 -9.27 3.45
N ASP A 199 10.85 -9.59 2.20
CA ASP A 199 11.14 -8.57 1.19
C ASP A 199 9.84 -7.94 0.69
N LEU A 200 9.81 -6.60 0.63
CA LEU A 200 8.71 -5.80 0.08
C LEU A 200 9.23 -4.99 -1.09
N ARG A 201 8.53 -5.06 -2.22
CA ARG A 201 8.73 -4.19 -3.38
C ARG A 201 7.41 -3.59 -3.79
N LEU A 202 7.40 -2.27 -3.98
CA LEU A 202 6.25 -1.51 -4.44
C LEU A 202 6.72 -0.51 -5.48
N GLY A 203 6.03 -0.41 -6.60
CA GLY A 203 6.29 0.58 -7.63
C GLY A 203 4.99 1.09 -8.22
N PHE A 204 4.91 2.37 -8.53
CA PHE A 204 3.75 2.96 -9.20
C PHE A 204 4.09 4.33 -9.82
N GLU A 205 3.21 4.78 -10.68
CA GLU A 205 3.19 6.13 -11.21
C GLU A 205 1.91 6.84 -10.79
N LEU A 206 2.03 8.02 -10.16
CA LEU A 206 0.91 8.85 -9.73
C LEU A 206 0.70 9.97 -10.75
N ALA A 207 -0.41 9.93 -11.47
CA ALA A 207 -0.82 10.98 -12.41
C ALA A 207 -1.92 11.83 -11.78
N ARG A 208 -1.79 13.16 -11.92
CA ARG A 208 -2.73 14.15 -11.37
C ARG A 208 -3.05 15.19 -12.46
N ASP A 209 -4.28 15.28 -12.86
CA ASP A 209 -4.75 16.27 -13.85
C ASP A 209 -3.69 16.65 -14.89
N LYS A 210 -3.26 17.94 -14.86
CA LYS A 210 -2.26 18.52 -15.79
C LYS A 210 -0.82 18.50 -15.24
N ALA A 211 -0.60 17.96 -14.03
CA ALA A 211 0.72 17.92 -13.44
C ALA A 211 1.57 16.79 -14.03
N ALA A 212 2.88 16.96 -14.02
CA ALA A 212 3.79 15.87 -14.40
C ALA A 212 3.57 14.66 -13.47
N PRO A 213 3.55 13.44 -14.01
CA PRO A 213 3.39 12.25 -13.20
C PRO A 213 4.59 12.07 -12.26
N ILE A 214 4.30 11.55 -11.06
CA ILE A 214 5.30 11.23 -10.04
C ILE A 214 5.54 9.72 -10.07
N LYS A 215 6.79 9.29 -10.24
CA LYS A 215 7.17 7.88 -10.19
C LYS A 215 7.71 7.53 -8.81
N ALA A 216 7.19 6.46 -8.22
CA ALA A 216 7.64 5.99 -6.92
C ALA A 216 8.02 4.50 -7.00
N ALA A 217 9.14 4.15 -6.36
CA ALA A 217 9.58 2.76 -6.22
C ALA A 217 10.19 2.56 -4.83
N LEU A 218 9.62 1.63 -4.08
CA LEU A 218 10.04 1.26 -2.72
C LEU A 218 10.59 -0.16 -2.73
N GLN A 219 11.74 -0.34 -2.10
CA GLN A 219 12.23 -1.65 -1.67
C GLN A 219 12.54 -1.57 -0.18
N SER A 220 12.14 -2.59 0.56
CA SER A 220 12.40 -2.64 2.00
C SER A 220 12.35 -4.08 2.50
N ARG A 221 12.93 -4.30 3.67
CA ARG A 221 12.69 -5.51 4.45
C ARG A 221 11.66 -5.18 5.52
N LEU A 222 10.45 -5.72 5.35
CA LEU A 222 9.31 -5.53 6.23
C LEU A 222 9.27 -6.63 7.30
N THR A 223 9.15 -6.26 8.56
CA THR A 223 8.76 -7.17 9.65
C THR A 223 7.45 -6.67 10.23
N ALA A 224 6.43 -7.51 10.27
CA ALA A 224 5.14 -7.17 10.83
C ALA A 224 4.72 -8.18 11.90
N SER A 225 4.21 -7.68 13.02
CA SER A 225 3.60 -8.43 14.11
C SER A 225 2.28 -7.76 14.51
N PRO A 226 1.45 -8.36 15.38
CA PRO A 226 0.18 -7.76 15.78
C PRO A 226 0.28 -6.36 16.38
N ASP A 227 1.44 -6.00 16.94
CA ASP A 227 1.68 -4.76 17.66
C ASP A 227 2.83 -3.90 17.08
N ALA A 228 3.53 -4.38 16.05
CA ALA A 228 4.69 -3.68 15.49
C ALA A 228 4.83 -3.84 13.98
N LEU A 229 5.33 -2.78 13.35
CA LEU A 229 5.74 -2.74 11.95
C LEU A 229 7.15 -2.14 11.87
N LYS A 230 8.07 -2.83 11.20
CA LYS A 230 9.43 -2.35 10.97
C LYS A 230 9.78 -2.42 9.49
N LEU A 231 10.23 -1.30 8.94
CA LEU A 231 10.84 -1.20 7.63
C LEU A 231 12.36 -1.04 7.83
N ALA A 232 13.11 -2.07 7.50
CA ALA A 232 14.56 -2.05 7.50
C ALA A 232 15.08 -2.01 6.07
N LYS A 233 16.27 -1.44 5.85
CA LYS A 233 16.86 -1.28 4.51
C LYS A 233 15.88 -0.59 3.55
N LEU A 234 15.16 0.41 4.06
CA LEU A 234 14.24 1.20 3.26
C LEU A 234 15.04 1.92 2.16
N ASP A 235 14.58 1.76 0.94
CA ASP A 235 15.09 2.43 -0.27
C ASP A 235 13.88 2.86 -1.09
N LEU A 236 13.49 4.13 -0.94
CA LEU A 236 12.37 4.75 -1.65
C LEU A 236 12.90 5.77 -2.65
N LYS A 237 12.65 5.52 -3.92
CA LYS A 237 12.88 6.49 -4.99
C LYS A 237 11.57 7.18 -5.33
N VAL A 238 11.59 8.50 -5.38
CA VAL A 238 10.48 9.33 -5.86
C VAL A 238 11.06 10.31 -6.87
N ASP A 239 10.79 10.08 -8.14
CA ASP A 239 11.40 10.79 -9.26
C ASP A 239 12.95 10.78 -9.15
N ASP A 240 13.57 11.96 -8.93
CA ASP A 240 15.02 12.13 -8.81
C ASP A 240 15.51 12.07 -7.36
N SER A 241 14.61 11.88 -6.39
CA SER A 241 14.89 11.83 -4.95
C SER A 241 15.01 10.38 -4.47
N ARG A 242 15.96 10.11 -3.57
CA ARG A 242 16.11 8.79 -2.94
C ARG A 242 16.18 8.91 -1.43
N LEU A 243 15.21 8.31 -0.76
CA LEU A 243 15.14 8.20 0.70
C LEU A 243 15.58 6.80 1.12
N THR A 244 16.55 6.74 2.01
CA THR A 244 17.07 5.48 2.58
C THR A 244 17.01 5.49 4.09
N GLY A 245 17.03 4.30 4.70
CA GLY A 245 17.11 4.20 6.16
C GLY A 245 16.25 3.11 6.76
N SER A 246 15.64 3.42 7.90
CA SER A 246 14.73 2.51 8.61
C SER A 246 13.65 3.27 9.36
N MET A 247 12.51 2.61 9.55
CA MET A 247 11.39 3.11 10.36
C MET A 247 10.76 1.95 11.14
N GLU A 248 10.33 2.23 12.35
CA GLU A 248 9.63 1.27 13.19
C GLU A 248 8.47 1.95 13.89
N ILE A 249 7.31 1.30 13.91
CA ILE A 249 6.13 1.68 14.66
C ILE A 249 5.82 0.52 15.60
N ARG A 250 5.67 0.80 16.88
CA ARG A 250 5.27 -0.17 17.91
C ARG A 250 4.02 0.31 18.61
N ASN A 251 3.24 -0.63 19.15
CA ASN A 251 2.02 -0.37 19.89
C ASN A 251 1.01 0.49 19.07
N PHE A 252 0.27 -0.14 18.18
CA PHE A 252 -0.68 0.57 17.31
C PHE A 252 -1.79 1.29 18.06
N ALA A 253 -2.10 0.91 19.30
CA ALA A 253 -3.08 1.60 20.14
C ALA A 253 -2.54 2.95 20.69
N SER A 254 -1.22 3.04 20.93
CA SER A 254 -0.50 4.26 21.31
C SER A 254 0.86 4.26 20.59
N PRO A 255 0.89 4.73 19.33
CA PRO A 255 2.02 4.50 18.44
C PRO A 255 3.32 5.14 18.91
N ALA A 256 4.34 4.29 19.10
CA ALA A 256 5.72 4.71 19.31
C ALA A 256 6.48 4.59 17.98
N VAL A 257 6.89 5.73 17.41
CA VAL A 257 7.54 5.82 16.10
C VAL A 257 9.04 6.07 16.27
N ARG A 258 9.86 5.28 15.62
CA ARG A 258 11.32 5.41 15.57
C ARG A 258 11.77 5.44 14.12
N PHE A 259 12.65 6.37 13.74
CA PHE A 259 13.19 6.41 12.38
C PHE A 259 14.62 6.97 12.33
N ASP A 260 15.38 6.50 11.35
CA ASP A 260 16.64 7.08 10.90
C ASP A 260 16.62 7.09 9.38
N LEU A 261 16.42 8.28 8.80
CA LEU A 261 16.18 8.45 7.38
C LEU A 261 17.21 9.41 6.78
N ALA A 262 17.59 9.12 5.55
CA ALA A 262 18.50 9.97 4.76
C ALA A 262 17.92 10.17 3.35
N LEU A 263 17.72 11.41 2.97
CA LEU A 263 17.28 11.85 1.66
C LEU A 263 18.46 12.47 0.92
N ASP A 264 18.76 12.01 -0.28
CA ASP A 264 19.85 12.57 -1.09
C ASP A 264 19.51 13.98 -1.57
N ARG A 265 18.40 14.15 -2.24
CA ARG A 265 17.96 15.45 -2.77
C ARG A 265 16.44 15.56 -2.83
N ILE A 266 15.93 16.78 -2.78
CA ILE A 266 14.53 17.09 -3.06
C ILE A 266 14.38 18.50 -3.65
N ASP A 267 13.65 18.62 -4.74
CA ASP A 267 13.13 19.89 -5.25
C ASP A 267 11.63 19.98 -4.87
N VAL A 268 11.35 20.64 -3.74
CA VAL A 268 9.97 20.79 -3.23
C VAL A 268 9.13 21.64 -4.19
N ASP A 269 9.76 22.60 -4.90
CA ASP A 269 9.06 23.51 -5.82
C ASP A 269 8.39 22.76 -6.96
N ARG A 270 8.92 21.58 -7.32
CA ARG A 270 8.33 20.70 -8.34
C ARG A 270 6.96 20.14 -7.92
N TYR A 271 6.73 19.97 -6.63
CA TYR A 271 5.52 19.37 -6.06
C TYR A 271 4.52 20.41 -5.54
N LEU A 272 4.96 21.63 -5.33
CA LEU A 272 4.08 22.74 -5.03
C LEU A 272 3.31 23.04 -6.33
N THR A 273 2.06 22.59 -6.42
CA THR A 273 1.16 23.07 -7.46
C THR A 273 1.07 24.57 -7.32
N ALA A 274 1.37 25.29 -8.41
CA ALA A 274 1.02 26.68 -8.49
C ALA A 274 -0.51 26.77 -8.33
N GLU A 275 -1.01 26.94 -7.14
CA GLU A 275 -2.30 27.54 -6.93
C GLU A 275 -2.21 28.88 -7.68
N LYS A 276 -2.92 28.97 -8.79
CA LYS A 276 -3.09 30.21 -9.50
C LYS A 276 -3.69 31.17 -8.50
N THR A 277 -2.84 31.95 -7.86
CA THR A 277 -3.26 33.26 -7.38
C THR A 277 -3.76 34.03 -8.60
N THR A 278 -5.07 33.93 -8.87
CA THR A 278 -5.79 34.81 -9.75
C THR A 278 -5.93 36.17 -9.04
N GLY A 279 -4.80 36.71 -8.66
CA GLY A 279 -4.62 38.08 -8.24
C GLY A 279 -3.89 38.79 -9.37
N LYS A 280 -4.64 39.58 -10.16
CA LYS A 280 -4.14 40.52 -11.14
C LYS A 280 -2.92 41.28 -10.55
N PRO A 281 -1.74 41.32 -11.21
CA PRO A 281 -0.65 42.10 -10.69
C PRO A 281 -1.04 43.58 -10.73
N ALA A 282 -1.20 44.19 -9.59
CA ALA A 282 -1.19 45.66 -9.49
C ALA A 282 0.25 46.12 -9.77
N ALA A 283 0.43 46.83 -10.86
CA ALA A 283 1.68 47.51 -11.18
C ALA A 283 1.98 48.57 -10.12
N GLY A 284 3.16 48.51 -9.51
CA GLY A 284 3.69 49.62 -8.74
C GLY A 284 4.42 49.25 -7.44
N GLY A 285 5.74 49.27 -7.48
CA GLY A 285 6.59 49.80 -6.36
C GLY A 285 6.98 48.82 -5.26
N ALA A 286 8.24 48.45 -5.32
CA ALA A 286 9.20 48.30 -4.21
C ALA A 286 8.76 47.69 -2.87
N LYS A 287 9.45 46.61 -2.50
CA LYS A 287 9.82 46.18 -1.16
C LYS A 287 8.70 46.02 -0.12
N SER A 288 8.27 44.79 0.02
CA SER A 288 7.99 44.25 1.35
C SER A 288 8.14 42.72 1.33
N ALA A 289 8.90 42.20 2.28
CA ALA A 289 8.92 40.80 2.64
C ALA A 289 7.49 40.29 2.83
N PRO A 290 7.21 38.99 2.58
CA PRO A 290 5.87 38.46 2.83
C PRO A 290 5.55 38.71 4.29
N ALA A 291 4.57 39.59 4.54
CA ALA A 291 4.00 39.79 5.86
C ALA A 291 3.48 38.44 6.32
N ALA A 292 3.98 37.97 7.44
CA ALA A 292 3.35 36.90 8.18
C ALA A 292 1.88 37.21 8.26
N VAL A 293 1.01 36.30 7.81
CA VAL A 293 -0.43 36.40 8.02
C VAL A 293 -0.64 36.27 9.52
N ALA A 294 -0.62 37.43 10.18
CA ALA A 294 -0.98 37.51 11.58
C ALA A 294 -2.50 37.32 11.68
N GLY A 295 -2.90 36.23 12.33
CA GLY A 295 -4.16 36.28 13.04
C GLY A 295 -5.30 35.36 12.62
N GLN A 296 -5.13 34.06 12.62
CA GLN A 296 -6.09 33.21 13.33
C GLN A 296 -5.28 32.30 14.26
N PRO A 297 -5.67 32.13 15.53
CA PRO A 297 -5.02 31.18 16.41
C PRO A 297 -5.12 29.78 15.75
N VAL A 298 -3.99 29.22 15.35
CA VAL A 298 -3.96 27.81 14.91
C VAL A 298 -4.28 27.01 16.17
N GLU A 299 -5.46 26.45 16.26
CA GLU A 299 -5.82 25.54 17.34
C GLU A 299 -4.93 24.30 17.22
N LEU A 300 -3.90 24.22 18.05
CA LEU A 300 -3.02 23.06 18.09
C LEU A 300 -3.80 21.85 18.63
N PRO A 301 -3.73 20.69 17.98
CA PRO A 301 -4.37 19.46 18.46
C PRO A 301 -3.62 18.91 19.69
N LEU A 302 -3.80 19.56 20.83
CA LEU A 302 -3.02 19.30 22.06
C LEU A 302 -3.12 17.84 22.53
N SER A 303 -4.28 17.20 22.38
CA SER A 303 -4.47 15.80 22.73
C SER A 303 -3.55 14.88 21.90
N THR A 304 -3.48 15.12 20.60
CA THR A 304 -2.58 14.38 19.68
C THR A 304 -1.11 14.66 20.01
N LEU A 305 -0.74 15.92 20.25
CA LEU A 305 0.63 16.30 20.59
C LEU A 305 1.10 15.67 21.91
N ARG A 306 0.22 15.58 22.91
CA ARG A 306 0.51 14.93 24.19
C ARG A 306 0.71 13.42 24.09
N SER A 307 0.05 12.77 23.15
CA SER A 307 0.16 11.32 22.95
C SER A 307 1.34 10.91 22.07
N LEU A 308 2.10 11.86 21.50
CA LEU A 308 3.23 11.54 20.63
C LEU A 308 4.32 10.78 21.42
N ASP A 309 4.79 9.67 20.87
CA ASP A 309 6.03 8.99 21.20
C ASP A 309 6.83 8.80 19.90
N VAL A 310 7.65 9.82 19.58
CA VAL A 310 8.44 9.84 18.34
C VAL A 310 9.88 10.13 18.67
N ASN A 311 10.79 9.30 18.14
CA ASN A 311 12.22 9.58 18.17
C ASN A 311 12.79 9.30 16.80
N GLY A 312 13.41 10.30 16.17
CA GLY A 312 13.91 10.13 14.83
C GLY A 312 14.99 11.12 14.41
N LYS A 313 15.74 10.68 13.41
CA LYS A 313 16.76 11.48 12.73
C LYS A 313 16.44 11.52 11.25
N PHE A 314 16.52 12.70 10.67
CA PHE A 314 16.35 12.90 9.24
C PHE A 314 17.48 13.74 8.69
N ARG A 315 18.16 13.22 7.70
CA ARG A 315 19.26 13.90 6.99
C ARG A 315 18.82 14.20 5.57
N ILE A 316 19.07 15.40 5.10
CA ILE A 316 18.80 15.82 3.72
C ILE A 316 20.11 16.39 3.16
N GLN A 317 20.63 15.78 2.10
CA GLN A 317 21.89 16.24 1.51
C GLN A 317 21.69 17.53 0.71
N GLU A 318 20.65 17.59 -0.14
CA GLU A 318 20.30 18.77 -0.92
C GLU A 318 18.79 19.01 -0.90
N MET A 319 18.39 20.23 -0.60
CA MET A 319 16.97 20.63 -0.65
C MET A 319 16.82 21.96 -1.37
N LYS A 320 15.84 22.02 -2.25
CA LYS A 320 15.34 23.26 -2.86
C LYS A 320 13.87 23.43 -2.51
N ALA A 321 13.51 24.57 -1.92
CA ALA A 321 12.15 24.92 -1.54
C ALA A 321 11.93 26.43 -1.64
N LEU A 322 10.86 26.88 -2.29
CA LEU A 322 10.54 28.30 -2.52
C LEU A 322 11.69 29.08 -3.15
N GLY A 323 12.42 28.44 -4.08
CA GLY A 323 13.61 29.00 -4.73
C GLY A 323 14.88 29.01 -3.87
N LEU A 324 14.78 28.70 -2.56
CA LEU A 324 15.92 28.63 -1.64
C LEU A 324 16.59 27.25 -1.73
N ARG A 325 17.94 27.23 -1.62
CA ARG A 325 18.72 25.99 -1.59
C ARG A 325 19.40 25.83 -0.23
N SER A 326 19.28 24.62 0.32
CA SER A 326 20.01 24.22 1.51
C SER A 326 20.75 22.90 1.28
N GLN A 327 21.81 22.70 2.03
CA GLN A 327 22.64 21.50 1.98
C GLN A 327 22.91 20.98 3.39
N ASP A 328 23.20 19.67 3.48
CA ASP A 328 23.59 18.99 4.73
C ASP A 328 22.64 19.26 5.89
N ALA A 329 21.32 19.32 5.60
CA ALA A 329 20.33 19.49 6.64
C ALA A 329 20.24 18.24 7.53
N ARG A 330 20.29 18.44 8.84
CA ARG A 330 20.12 17.39 9.84
C ARG A 330 19.03 17.85 10.80
N ILE A 331 18.03 16.99 10.95
CA ILE A 331 16.84 17.24 11.75
C ILE A 331 16.73 16.11 12.77
N GLN A 332 16.56 16.46 14.03
CA GLN A 332 16.27 15.50 15.08
C GLN A 332 14.91 15.85 15.69
N LEU A 333 14.11 14.84 15.93
CA LEU A 333 12.81 14.95 16.59
C LEU A 333 12.75 13.99 17.76
N ASN A 334 12.44 14.50 18.93
CA ASN A 334 12.15 13.70 20.11
C ASN A 334 10.86 14.24 20.76
N ALA A 335 9.79 13.47 20.66
CA ALA A 335 8.51 13.81 21.25
C ALA A 335 8.08 12.67 22.17
N LYS A 336 7.83 12.99 23.43
CA LYS A 336 7.36 12.03 24.42
C LYS A 336 6.58 12.72 25.54
N ASN A 337 5.41 12.16 25.87
CA ASN A 337 4.60 12.62 27.01
C ASN A 337 4.34 14.13 26.99
N GLY A 338 4.07 14.72 25.82
CA GLY A 338 3.77 16.15 25.67
C GLY A 338 4.98 17.09 25.69
N LEU A 339 6.20 16.56 25.74
CA LEU A 339 7.42 17.34 25.51
C LEU A 339 7.95 17.01 24.11
N ILE A 340 8.05 18.00 23.23
CA ILE A 340 8.46 17.86 21.84
C ILE A 340 9.73 18.69 21.64
N ALA A 341 10.87 18.02 21.54
CA ALA A 341 12.15 18.63 21.22
C ALA A 341 12.46 18.44 19.73
N PHE A 342 12.64 19.53 19.03
CA PHE A 342 13.00 19.59 17.62
C PHE A 342 14.41 20.18 17.50
N GLY A 343 15.39 19.31 17.48
CA GLY A 343 16.80 19.71 17.44
C GLY A 343 17.73 18.79 18.27
N PRO A 344 19.05 19.07 18.22
CA PRO A 344 19.71 20.16 17.49
C PRO A 344 19.61 19.96 15.98
N ASN A 345 19.10 20.97 15.29
CA ASN A 345 18.97 21.00 13.84
C ASN A 345 20.10 21.83 13.24
N GLN A 346 20.57 21.47 12.07
CA GLN A 346 21.59 22.23 11.33
C GLN A 346 21.36 22.14 9.83
N ALA A 347 21.75 23.17 9.10
CA ALA A 347 21.75 23.20 7.66
C ALA A 347 22.78 24.21 7.14
N LYS A 348 23.28 24.04 5.92
CA LYS A 348 24.06 25.03 5.19
C LYS A 348 23.17 25.79 4.23
N LEU A 349 23.24 27.12 4.24
CA LEU A 349 22.45 28.04 3.43
C LEU A 349 23.36 29.12 2.85
N TYR A 350 23.50 29.23 1.53
CA TYR A 350 24.20 30.34 0.83
C TYR A 350 25.60 30.70 1.40
N GLY A 351 26.41 29.70 1.76
CA GLY A 351 27.74 29.92 2.34
C GLY A 351 27.74 30.18 3.87
N GLY A 352 26.56 30.32 4.49
CA GLY A 352 26.39 30.36 5.94
C GLY A 352 25.89 29.04 6.50
N GLY A 353 25.81 28.92 7.82
CA GLY A 353 25.29 27.79 8.54
C GLY A 353 24.13 28.19 9.45
N TYR A 354 23.10 27.35 9.49
CA TYR A 354 22.03 27.42 10.47
C TYR A 354 22.23 26.33 11.53
N ARG A 355 22.02 26.69 12.80
CA ARG A 355 21.91 25.75 13.90
C ARG A 355 20.81 26.23 14.85
N GLY A 356 19.91 25.37 15.23
CA GLY A 356 18.81 25.73 16.10
C GLY A 356 18.20 24.53 16.81
N GLU A 357 17.51 24.83 17.89
CA GLU A 357 16.73 23.89 18.67
C GLU A 357 15.44 24.57 19.12
N THR A 358 14.33 23.84 19.13
CA THR A 358 13.04 24.32 19.58
C THR A 358 12.43 23.25 20.46
N VAL A 359 11.92 23.64 21.60
CA VAL A 359 11.19 22.77 22.51
C VAL A 359 9.77 23.31 22.65
N LEU A 360 8.78 22.44 22.43
CA LEU A 360 7.37 22.72 22.66
C LEU A 360 6.89 21.83 23.81
N ASP A 361 6.49 22.47 24.91
CA ASP A 361 5.89 21.78 26.04
C ASP A 361 4.36 21.96 26.01
N VAL A 362 3.64 20.87 25.74
CA VAL A 362 2.16 20.83 25.69
C VAL A 362 1.55 20.10 26.88
N ARG A 363 2.32 19.87 27.95
CA ARG A 363 1.85 19.21 29.18
C ARG A 363 0.89 20.08 29.96
N GLY A 364 1.13 21.38 29.98
CA GLY A 364 0.31 22.38 30.64
C GLY A 364 -0.99 22.67 29.88
N LYS A 365 -1.84 23.55 30.49
CA LYS A 365 -3.04 24.07 29.82
C LYS A 365 -2.69 24.96 28.64
N THR A 366 -1.62 25.70 28.73
CA THR A 366 -1.08 26.59 27.69
C THR A 366 0.25 26.01 27.19
N PRO A 367 0.43 25.83 25.88
CA PRO A 367 1.71 25.42 25.30
C PRO A 367 2.81 26.47 25.59
N GLN A 368 4.01 25.98 25.83
CA GLN A 368 5.20 26.80 26.05
C GLN A 368 6.32 26.42 25.09
#